data_22a2c0440f9d6a9dfb89bdbca17c3656
#
_entry.id   22a2c0440f9d6a9dfb89bdbca17c3656
#
_cell.length_a   1.000
_cell.length_b   1.000
_cell.length_c   1.000
_cell.angle_alpha   90.00
_cell.angle_beta   90.00
_cell.angle_gamma   90.00
#
_symmetry.space_group_name_H-M   'P 1'
#
loop_
_entity.id
_entity.type
_entity.pdbx_description
1 polymer ?
#
loop_
_entity_poly.entity_id
_entity_poly.type
_entity_poly.pdbx_seq_one_letter_code
_entity_poly.pdbx_strand_id
1 'polypeptide(L)'
;MRVVQVLAAVSAIGLVGAAEAPKPAATGPYLSADDIDTYKILPPAPVAGTTRYEADRTMFLQTRKYEGTPRWEMAKGDDKSLEILKGMTCAVGAELTPQNAPKTYALFLRVAQDARAVTNRPKDIYKRQRPYLIDEGNICIEKSAGLANSPDYPSGHNTWGWSVGLLLAEIAPDRATPIMSRARAFGESRMVCGVHNMSAVHMGWANGSILVATLHGKDAFRKDLEAVKQEVAAVRKTAPAPDAAKCAAEAELVAKSLY
;
A
#
# COMPACT_ATOMS: atom_id res chain seq x y z
N MET A 1 -45.56 -76.49 14.13
CA MET A 1 -45.17 -75.17 14.77
C MET A 1 -43.97 -74.64 14.04
N ARG A 2 -44.09 -73.60 13.26
CA ARG A 2 -42.97 -72.89 12.56
C ARG A 2 -42.66 -71.63 13.38
N VAL A 3 -41.41 -71.58 13.84
CA VAL A 3 -40.91 -70.33 14.55
C VAL A 3 -40.40 -69.36 13.47
N VAL A 4 -40.98 -68.16 13.45
CA VAL A 4 -40.54 -67.07 12.60
C VAL A 4 -39.55 -66.25 13.40
N GLN A 5 -38.26 -66.23 12.92
CA GLN A 5 -37.27 -65.30 13.46
C GLN A 5 -37.42 -63.94 12.78
N VAL A 6 -37.64 -62.92 13.58
CA VAL A 6 -37.60 -61.49 13.12
C VAL A 6 -36.19 -60.96 13.30
N LEU A 7 -35.53 -60.63 12.18
CA LEU A 7 -34.25 -59.87 12.18
C LEU A 7 -34.56 -58.39 12.33
N ALA A 8 -34.08 -57.78 13.39
CA ALA A 8 -34.11 -56.33 13.58
C ALA A 8 -32.87 -55.70 12.88
N ALA A 9 -33.09 -54.90 11.85
CA ALA A 9 -32.05 -54.10 11.22
C ALA A 9 -31.82 -52.83 12.03
N VAL A 10 -30.62 -52.68 12.59
CA VAL A 10 -30.18 -51.42 13.26
C VAL A 10 -29.61 -50.49 12.18
N SER A 11 -30.36 -49.43 11.84
CA SER A 11 -29.87 -48.34 10.98
C SER A 11 -28.94 -47.43 11.78
N ALA A 12 -27.66 -47.40 11.45
CA ALA A 12 -26.70 -46.44 11.96
C ALA A 12 -26.94 -45.07 11.28
N ILE A 13 -27.53 -44.14 11.98
CA ILE A 13 -27.63 -42.71 11.53
C ILE A 13 -26.27 -42.07 11.76
N GLY A 14 -25.49 -41.91 10.67
CA GLY A 14 -24.26 -41.15 10.69
C GLY A 14 -24.57 -39.67 10.98
N LEU A 15 -24.07 -39.15 12.09
CA LEU A 15 -24.01 -37.71 12.35
C LEU A 15 -23.07 -37.06 11.33
N VAL A 16 -23.65 -36.43 10.31
CA VAL A 16 -22.92 -35.49 9.43
C VAL A 16 -22.68 -34.26 10.27
N GLY A 17 -21.46 -34.08 10.75
CA GLY A 17 -21.04 -32.85 11.43
C GLY A 17 -21.29 -31.65 10.52
N ALA A 18 -22.14 -30.72 10.97
CA ALA A 18 -22.36 -29.45 10.30
C ALA A 18 -21.01 -28.71 10.26
N ALA A 19 -20.47 -28.47 9.08
CA ALA A 19 -19.31 -27.61 8.90
C ALA A 19 -19.67 -26.21 9.43
N GLU A 20 -18.92 -25.76 10.42
CA GLU A 20 -19.08 -24.43 11.01
C GLU A 20 -18.92 -23.38 9.89
N ALA A 21 -19.90 -22.49 9.75
CA ALA A 21 -19.85 -21.43 8.75
C ALA A 21 -18.56 -20.59 8.96
N PRO A 22 -17.83 -20.25 7.91
CA PRO A 22 -16.59 -19.48 8.04
C PRO A 22 -16.84 -18.17 8.78
N LYS A 23 -16.10 -17.99 9.89
CA LYS A 23 -16.17 -16.78 10.71
C LYS A 23 -15.90 -15.56 9.83
N PRO A 24 -16.71 -14.48 9.90
CA PRO A 24 -16.47 -13.27 9.11
C PRO A 24 -15.02 -12.81 9.27
N ALA A 25 -14.36 -12.45 8.16
CA ALA A 25 -13.00 -11.94 8.19
C ALA A 25 -12.95 -10.70 9.08
N ALA A 26 -11.92 -10.60 9.94
CA ALA A 26 -11.72 -9.43 10.78
C ALA A 26 -11.53 -8.19 9.89
N THR A 27 -12.23 -7.09 10.20
CA THR A 27 -12.25 -5.87 9.39
C THR A 27 -11.41 -4.74 9.96
N GLY A 28 -10.98 -4.82 11.25
CA GLY A 28 -10.18 -3.81 11.92
C GLY A 28 -8.67 -3.89 11.58
N PRO A 29 -7.87 -2.91 12.01
CA PRO A 29 -6.42 -2.91 11.84
C PRO A 29 -5.77 -4.12 12.53
N TYR A 30 -4.52 -4.42 12.18
CA TYR A 30 -3.72 -5.46 12.86
C TYR A 30 -3.06 -4.93 14.12
N LEU A 31 -2.73 -3.65 14.16
CA LEU A 31 -2.04 -3.00 15.27
C LEU A 31 -2.99 -2.26 16.20
N SER A 32 -2.63 -2.21 17.47
CA SER A 32 -3.19 -1.30 18.45
C SER A 32 -2.34 -0.02 18.54
N ALA A 33 -2.85 1.01 19.20
CA ALA A 33 -2.13 2.27 19.41
C ALA A 33 -0.82 2.10 20.22
N ASP A 34 -0.72 1.05 21.03
CA ASP A 34 0.42 0.78 21.90
C ASP A 34 1.52 -0.05 21.22
N ASP A 35 1.24 -0.62 20.05
CA ASP A 35 2.20 -1.50 19.39
C ASP A 35 3.41 -0.75 18.85
N ILE A 36 3.24 0.50 18.41
CA ILE A 36 4.34 1.31 17.89
C ILE A 36 4.00 2.81 17.88
N ASP A 37 4.97 3.62 18.27
CA ASP A 37 4.92 5.08 18.21
C ASP A 37 6.00 5.61 17.26
N THR A 38 5.64 5.77 16.00
CA THR A 38 6.59 6.19 14.96
C THR A 38 7.07 7.64 15.12
N TYR A 39 6.35 8.48 15.87
CA TYR A 39 6.85 9.81 16.23
C TYR A 39 8.16 9.76 17.01
N LYS A 40 8.37 8.75 17.85
CA LYS A 40 9.62 8.56 18.61
C LYS A 40 10.76 7.97 17.79
N ILE A 41 10.45 7.41 16.61
CA ILE A 41 11.44 6.72 15.76
C ILE A 41 11.87 7.62 14.60
N LEU A 42 10.92 8.29 13.96
CA LEU A 42 11.20 9.15 12.81
C LEU A 42 11.92 10.43 13.27
N PRO A 43 12.96 10.87 12.52
CA PRO A 43 13.57 12.17 12.79
C PRO A 43 12.55 13.29 12.62
N PRO A 44 12.74 14.46 13.26
CA PRO A 44 11.83 15.58 13.16
C PRO A 44 11.73 16.11 11.72
N ALA A 45 10.58 16.71 11.40
CA ALA A 45 10.40 17.40 10.13
C ALA A 45 11.44 18.51 9.95
N PRO A 46 11.99 18.72 8.74
CA PRO A 46 12.92 19.82 8.49
C PRO A 46 12.28 21.19 8.76
N VAL A 47 13.05 22.07 9.37
CA VAL A 47 12.67 23.45 9.66
C VAL A 47 13.42 24.43 8.78
N ALA A 48 12.83 25.59 8.50
CA ALA A 48 13.42 26.66 7.67
C ALA A 48 14.85 27.00 8.10
N GLY A 49 15.74 27.21 7.13
CA GLY A 49 17.16 27.52 7.35
C GLY A 49 18.05 26.28 7.53
N THR A 50 17.48 25.06 7.53
CA THR A 50 18.29 23.82 7.57
C THR A 50 18.55 23.29 6.16
N THR A 51 19.70 22.64 5.95
CA THR A 51 20.07 22.02 4.67
C THR A 51 18.99 21.08 4.13
N ARG A 52 18.35 20.30 5.00
CA ARG A 52 17.25 19.39 4.60
C ARG A 52 16.03 20.15 4.09
N TYR A 53 15.72 21.30 4.70
CA TYR A 53 14.60 22.15 4.27
C TYR A 53 14.86 22.76 2.90
N GLU A 54 16.08 23.28 2.67
CA GLU A 54 16.46 23.85 1.39
C GLU A 54 16.54 22.79 0.27
N ALA A 55 16.97 21.57 0.59
CA ALA A 55 16.92 20.46 -0.35
C ALA A 55 15.47 20.09 -0.75
N ASP A 56 14.53 20.15 0.18
CA ASP A 56 13.10 19.94 -0.10
C ASP A 56 12.54 20.99 -1.08
N ARG A 57 12.86 22.28 -0.85
CA ARG A 57 12.46 23.36 -1.74
C ARG A 57 13.07 23.21 -3.14
N THR A 58 14.36 22.91 -3.20
CA THR A 58 15.06 22.66 -4.46
C THR A 58 14.38 21.53 -5.24
N MET A 59 14.07 20.41 -4.59
CA MET A 59 13.39 19.29 -5.23
C MET A 59 11.99 19.68 -5.73
N PHE A 60 11.21 20.43 -4.94
CA PHE A 60 9.92 20.90 -5.38
C PHE A 60 10.03 21.73 -6.66
N LEU A 61 10.90 22.74 -6.70
CA LEU A 61 11.09 23.59 -7.86
C LEU A 61 11.57 22.80 -9.09
N GLN A 62 12.55 21.91 -8.91
CA GLN A 62 13.09 21.09 -10.00
C GLN A 62 12.05 20.13 -10.61
N THR A 63 11.12 19.64 -9.81
CA THR A 63 10.10 18.71 -10.30
C THR A 63 8.97 19.41 -11.06
N ARG A 64 8.87 20.74 -11.04
CA ARG A 64 7.89 21.49 -11.87
C ARG A 64 8.10 21.27 -13.37
N LYS A 65 9.32 20.98 -13.82
CA LYS A 65 9.63 20.64 -15.22
C LYS A 65 8.87 19.43 -15.77
N TYR A 66 8.27 18.60 -14.90
CA TYR A 66 7.49 17.45 -15.33
C TYR A 66 6.04 17.80 -15.72
N GLU A 67 5.56 19.02 -15.46
CA GLU A 67 4.22 19.45 -15.84
C GLU A 67 3.96 19.18 -17.34
N GLY A 68 2.80 18.57 -17.65
CA GLY A 68 2.41 18.23 -19.03
C GLY A 68 3.14 17.01 -19.64
N THR A 69 4.04 16.35 -18.90
CA THR A 69 4.74 15.15 -19.39
C THR A 69 4.01 13.86 -19.01
N PRO A 70 4.33 12.71 -19.65
CA PRO A 70 3.81 11.41 -19.24
C PRO A 70 4.10 11.07 -17.76
N ARG A 71 5.23 11.56 -17.20
CA ARG A 71 5.54 11.35 -15.78
C ARG A 71 4.60 12.12 -14.85
N TRP A 72 4.13 13.28 -15.28
CA TRP A 72 3.11 14.04 -14.57
C TRP A 72 1.75 13.34 -14.59
N GLU A 73 1.35 12.81 -15.75
CA GLU A 73 0.09 12.06 -15.87
C GLU A 73 0.11 10.78 -15.01
N MET A 74 1.26 10.09 -14.95
CA MET A 74 1.45 8.98 -14.02
C MET A 74 1.28 9.44 -12.57
N ALA A 75 1.83 10.61 -12.21
CA ALA A 75 1.69 11.15 -10.85
C ALA A 75 0.25 11.52 -10.48
N LYS A 76 -0.55 11.98 -11.44
CA LYS A 76 -2.00 12.19 -11.26
C LYS A 76 -2.73 10.88 -11.00
N GLY A 77 -2.41 9.83 -11.77
CA GLY A 77 -2.97 8.50 -11.56
C GLY A 77 -2.64 7.94 -10.17
N ASP A 78 -1.43 8.13 -9.71
CA ASP A 78 -0.95 7.68 -8.41
C ASP A 78 -1.55 8.43 -7.20
N ASP A 79 -2.29 9.52 -7.43
CA ASP A 79 -3.03 10.19 -6.36
C ASP A 79 -4.13 9.33 -5.78
N LYS A 80 -4.71 8.43 -6.57
CA LYS A 80 -5.74 7.49 -6.15
C LYS A 80 -5.15 6.34 -5.33
N SER A 81 -4.73 6.62 -4.11
CA SER A 81 -3.99 5.67 -3.27
C SER A 81 -4.70 4.34 -3.00
N LEU A 82 -6.03 4.31 -3.01
CA LEU A 82 -6.80 3.07 -2.84
C LEU A 82 -6.80 2.19 -4.10
N GLU A 83 -6.46 2.75 -5.28
CA GLU A 83 -6.31 2.01 -6.54
C GLU A 83 -4.87 1.49 -6.76
N ILE A 84 -4.00 1.57 -5.76
CA ILE A 84 -2.58 1.20 -5.89
C ILE A 84 -2.38 -0.23 -6.43
N LEU A 85 -3.21 -1.19 -6.04
CA LEU A 85 -3.11 -2.57 -6.54
C LEU A 85 -3.29 -2.63 -8.07
N LYS A 86 -4.19 -1.82 -8.63
CA LYS A 86 -4.33 -1.67 -10.07
C LYS A 86 -3.08 -1.04 -10.70
N GLY A 87 -2.49 -0.05 -10.04
CA GLY A 87 -1.21 0.57 -10.44
C GLY A 87 0.00 -0.38 -10.36
N MET A 88 -0.11 -1.52 -9.67
CA MET A 88 0.93 -2.54 -9.58
C MET A 88 0.78 -3.69 -10.59
N THR A 89 -0.24 -3.66 -11.46
CA THR A 89 -0.56 -4.74 -12.40
C THR A 89 0.64 -5.19 -13.23
N CYS A 90 1.36 -4.25 -13.84
CA CYS A 90 2.56 -4.55 -14.64
C CYS A 90 3.70 -5.11 -13.78
N ALA A 91 3.89 -4.58 -12.60
CA ALA A 91 4.94 -5.00 -11.69
C ALA A 91 4.70 -6.40 -11.13
N VAL A 92 3.47 -6.72 -10.73
CA VAL A 92 3.06 -8.04 -10.21
C VAL A 92 2.96 -9.09 -11.33
N GLY A 93 2.63 -8.65 -12.55
CA GLY A 93 2.43 -9.54 -13.71
C GLY A 93 1.00 -10.11 -13.82
N ALA A 94 0.06 -9.58 -13.04
CA ALA A 94 -1.38 -9.90 -13.12
C ALA A 94 -2.20 -8.75 -12.54
N GLU A 95 -3.41 -8.54 -13.07
CA GLU A 95 -4.37 -7.62 -12.46
C GLU A 95 -5.04 -8.30 -11.25
N LEU A 96 -4.86 -7.68 -10.08
CA LEU A 96 -5.53 -8.08 -8.84
C LEU A 96 -6.79 -7.24 -8.66
N THR A 97 -7.95 -7.90 -8.58
CA THR A 97 -9.25 -7.27 -8.40
C THR A 97 -9.94 -7.79 -7.14
N PRO A 98 -10.93 -7.09 -6.57
CA PRO A 98 -11.70 -7.61 -5.44
C PRO A 98 -12.36 -8.97 -5.73
N GLN A 99 -12.64 -9.27 -7.00
CA GLN A 99 -13.30 -10.50 -7.45
C GLN A 99 -12.34 -11.69 -7.51
N ASN A 100 -11.11 -11.48 -8.04
CA ASN A 100 -10.14 -12.58 -8.21
C ASN A 100 -9.13 -12.70 -7.07
N ALA A 101 -9.00 -11.66 -6.21
CA ALA A 101 -8.05 -11.61 -5.10
C ALA A 101 -8.69 -11.03 -3.80
N PRO A 102 -9.84 -11.57 -3.33
CA PRO A 102 -10.57 -10.99 -2.19
C PRO A 102 -9.77 -10.99 -0.88
N LYS A 103 -8.93 -12.01 -0.62
CA LYS A 103 -8.08 -12.05 0.57
C LYS A 103 -7.00 -10.97 0.52
N THR A 104 -6.44 -10.74 -0.67
CA THR A 104 -5.46 -9.67 -0.91
C THR A 104 -6.07 -8.32 -0.59
N TYR A 105 -7.26 -8.03 -1.10
CA TYR A 105 -7.95 -6.78 -0.80
C TYR A 105 -8.28 -6.64 0.69
N ALA A 106 -8.75 -7.71 1.34
CA ALA A 106 -9.04 -7.71 2.77
C ALA A 106 -7.79 -7.39 3.61
N LEU A 107 -6.65 -8.02 3.32
CA LEU A 107 -5.38 -7.76 3.99
C LEU A 107 -4.96 -6.30 3.81
N PHE A 108 -4.95 -5.81 2.56
CA PHE A 108 -4.49 -4.45 2.28
C PHE A 108 -5.42 -3.37 2.85
N LEU A 109 -6.74 -3.61 2.94
CA LEU A 109 -7.67 -2.69 3.62
C LEU A 109 -7.37 -2.56 5.12
N ARG A 110 -6.94 -3.63 5.77
CA ARG A 110 -6.50 -3.63 7.18
C ARG A 110 -5.17 -2.89 7.33
N VAL A 111 -4.18 -3.20 6.50
CA VAL A 111 -2.88 -2.52 6.49
C VAL A 111 -3.02 -1.03 6.19
N ALA A 112 -3.99 -0.62 5.36
CA ALA A 112 -4.25 0.80 5.11
C ALA A 112 -4.71 1.56 6.38
N GLN A 113 -5.46 0.89 7.26
CA GLN A 113 -5.85 1.47 8.55
C GLN A 113 -4.63 1.63 9.46
N ASP A 114 -3.76 0.62 9.52
CA ASP A 114 -2.50 0.68 10.26
C ASP A 114 -1.58 1.78 9.73
N ALA A 115 -1.42 1.89 8.39
CA ALA A 115 -0.62 2.93 7.75
C ALA A 115 -1.12 4.34 8.07
N ARG A 116 -2.44 4.52 8.13
CA ARG A 116 -3.06 5.78 8.56
C ARG A 116 -2.76 6.07 10.03
N ALA A 117 -2.91 5.10 10.92
CA ALA A 117 -2.70 5.26 12.35
C ALA A 117 -1.25 5.70 12.66
N VAL A 118 -0.25 4.99 12.11
CA VAL A 118 1.17 5.32 12.32
C VAL A 118 1.61 6.64 11.66
N THR A 119 0.83 7.16 10.73
CA THR A 119 1.13 8.43 10.04
C THR A 119 0.51 9.64 10.74
N ASN A 120 -0.68 9.50 11.30
CA ASN A 120 -1.45 10.64 11.80
C ASN A 120 -0.76 11.33 12.98
N ARG A 121 -0.27 10.57 13.97
CA ARG A 121 0.36 11.17 15.16
C ARG A 121 1.56 12.06 14.84
N PRO A 122 2.57 11.66 14.04
CA PRO A 122 3.64 12.56 13.64
C PRO A 122 3.14 13.78 12.85
N LYS A 123 2.13 13.62 11.97
CA LYS A 123 1.53 14.72 11.23
C LYS A 123 0.93 15.78 12.16
N ASP A 124 0.16 15.34 13.14
CA ASP A 124 -0.53 16.23 14.08
C ASP A 124 0.44 17.00 14.98
N ILE A 125 1.61 16.42 15.28
CA ILE A 125 2.66 17.05 16.09
C ILE A 125 3.50 18.03 15.25
N TYR A 126 4.01 17.58 14.08
CA TYR A 126 4.91 18.38 13.26
C TYR A 126 4.20 19.51 12.50
N LYS A 127 2.95 19.31 12.07
CA LYS A 127 2.10 20.28 11.34
C LYS A 127 2.81 20.98 10.19
N ARG A 128 3.73 20.25 9.52
CA ARG A 128 4.53 20.82 8.45
C ARG A 128 3.66 21.22 7.25
N GLN A 129 3.89 22.40 6.71
CA GLN A 129 3.21 22.86 5.50
C GLN A 129 3.67 22.07 4.26
N ARG A 130 2.75 21.92 3.31
CA ARG A 130 3.03 21.31 2.01
C ARG A 130 3.86 22.25 1.13
N PRO A 131 4.67 21.72 0.18
CA PRO A 131 5.58 22.54 -0.61
C PRO A 131 4.87 23.65 -1.41
N TYR A 132 3.75 23.37 -2.02
CA TYR A 132 2.98 24.34 -2.82
C TYR A 132 2.32 25.48 -1.99
N LEU A 133 2.40 25.41 -0.67
CA LEU A 133 2.01 26.50 0.25
C LEU A 133 3.20 27.35 0.65
N ILE A 134 4.41 26.95 0.29
CA ILE A 134 5.68 27.61 0.62
C ILE A 134 6.29 28.27 -0.62
N ASP A 135 6.36 27.52 -1.72
CA ASP A 135 6.95 27.95 -2.98
C ASP A 135 5.89 27.95 -4.09
N GLU A 136 6.05 28.85 -5.06
CA GLU A 136 5.18 28.95 -6.22
C GLU A 136 5.39 27.74 -7.17
N GLY A 137 4.28 27.24 -7.72
CA GLY A 137 4.30 26.15 -8.69
C GLY A 137 2.96 25.43 -8.76
N ASN A 138 2.72 24.80 -9.91
CA ASN A 138 1.52 24.00 -10.13
C ASN A 138 1.63 22.65 -9.42
N ILE A 139 0.49 22.12 -9.04
CA ILE A 139 0.36 20.74 -8.54
C ILE A 139 -0.55 19.94 -9.46
N CYS A 140 -0.37 18.62 -9.50
CA CYS A 140 -1.04 17.75 -10.48
C CYS A 140 -2.51 17.43 -10.15
N ILE A 141 -2.99 17.87 -8.99
CA ILE A 141 -4.36 17.68 -8.52
C ILE A 141 -4.95 19.04 -8.08
N GLU A 142 -6.23 19.05 -7.77
CA GLU A 142 -6.92 20.24 -7.29
C GLU A 142 -6.37 20.71 -5.92
N LYS A 143 -6.13 22.02 -5.78
CA LYS A 143 -5.76 22.66 -4.51
C LYS A 143 -7.00 22.82 -3.63
N SER A 144 -7.37 21.77 -2.90
CA SER A 144 -8.49 21.82 -1.97
C SER A 144 -8.08 22.28 -0.57
N ALA A 145 -9.04 22.83 0.20
CA ALA A 145 -8.83 23.16 1.61
C ALA A 145 -8.44 21.93 2.45
N GLY A 146 -9.02 20.76 2.15
CA GLY A 146 -8.68 19.51 2.83
C GLY A 146 -7.23 19.09 2.59
N LEU A 147 -6.70 19.29 1.36
CA LEU A 147 -5.31 19.04 1.04
C LEU A 147 -4.39 20.03 1.76
N ALA A 148 -4.73 21.33 1.75
CA ALA A 148 -3.94 22.38 2.40
C ALA A 148 -3.83 22.19 3.92
N ASN A 149 -4.91 21.76 4.56
CA ASN A 149 -4.98 21.51 6.01
C ASN A 149 -4.36 20.16 6.43
N SER A 150 -4.08 19.26 5.49
CA SER A 150 -3.44 17.97 5.80
C SER A 150 -1.91 18.11 5.81
N PRO A 151 -1.24 17.99 6.97
CA PRO A 151 0.20 18.21 7.07
C PRO A 151 1.02 17.33 6.11
N ASP A 152 2.17 17.88 5.70
CA ASP A 152 3.08 17.25 4.75
C ASP A 152 3.78 15.99 5.29
N TYR A 153 4.26 16.03 6.55
CA TYR A 153 5.28 15.11 7.06
C TYR A 153 4.79 14.21 8.21
N PRO A 154 5.07 12.88 8.15
CA PRO A 154 5.53 12.11 6.99
C PRO A 154 4.41 11.95 5.95
N SER A 155 4.76 11.55 4.71
CA SER A 155 3.76 11.32 3.67
C SER A 155 2.96 10.03 3.93
N GLY A 156 1.65 10.15 4.11
CA GLY A 156 0.75 9.01 4.27
C GLY A 156 0.65 8.15 3.01
N HIS A 157 0.63 8.78 1.81
CA HIS A 157 0.70 8.06 0.54
C HIS A 157 1.94 7.18 0.44
N ASN A 158 3.09 7.70 0.93
CA ASN A 158 4.35 6.95 0.89
C ASN A 158 4.43 5.87 1.97
N THR A 159 3.91 6.13 3.17
CA THR A 159 3.77 5.08 4.19
C THR A 159 2.96 3.91 3.62
N TRP A 160 1.81 4.20 3.05
CA TRP A 160 0.93 3.21 2.42
C TRP A 160 1.57 2.53 1.21
N GLY A 161 1.98 3.31 0.20
CA GLY A 161 2.50 2.78 -1.07
C GLY A 161 3.75 1.93 -0.91
N TRP A 162 4.64 2.33 0.02
CA TRP A 162 5.84 1.55 0.33
C TRP A 162 5.51 0.24 1.06
N SER A 163 4.57 0.28 2.01
CA SER A 163 4.08 -0.93 2.67
C SER A 163 3.48 -1.92 1.67
N VAL A 164 2.67 -1.42 0.72
CA VAL A 164 2.13 -2.26 -0.38
C VAL A 164 3.25 -2.87 -1.21
N GLY A 165 4.26 -2.08 -1.59
CA GLY A 165 5.41 -2.56 -2.35
C GLY A 165 6.16 -3.67 -1.63
N LEU A 166 6.51 -3.47 -0.35
CA LEU A 166 7.21 -4.46 0.46
C LEU A 166 6.43 -5.77 0.58
N LEU A 167 5.13 -5.68 0.86
CA LEU A 167 4.28 -6.85 1.00
C LEU A 167 4.09 -7.58 -0.33
N LEU A 168 3.88 -6.86 -1.44
CA LEU A 168 3.78 -7.49 -2.75
C LEU A 168 5.09 -8.13 -3.18
N ALA A 169 6.26 -7.55 -2.85
CA ALA A 169 7.56 -8.13 -3.12
C ALA A 169 7.79 -9.43 -2.31
N GLU A 170 7.26 -9.52 -1.09
CA GLU A 170 7.26 -10.76 -0.30
C GLU A 170 6.27 -11.79 -0.84
N ILE A 171 5.09 -11.35 -1.31
CA ILE A 171 4.05 -12.22 -1.88
C ILE A 171 4.50 -12.81 -3.22
N ALA A 172 5.21 -12.05 -4.04
CA ALA A 172 5.69 -12.43 -5.37
C ALA A 172 7.20 -12.16 -5.50
N PRO A 173 8.06 -12.95 -4.83
CA PRO A 173 9.50 -12.66 -4.72
C PRO A 173 10.24 -12.71 -6.06
N ASP A 174 9.75 -13.46 -7.03
CA ASP A 174 10.24 -13.48 -8.41
C ASP A 174 10.00 -12.16 -9.16
N ARG A 175 9.14 -11.29 -8.62
CA ARG A 175 8.80 -9.95 -9.14
C ARG A 175 9.25 -8.82 -8.20
N ALA A 176 10.06 -9.10 -7.19
CA ALA A 176 10.44 -8.12 -6.18
C ALA A 176 11.04 -6.83 -6.79
N THR A 177 11.96 -6.96 -7.77
CA THR A 177 12.59 -5.79 -8.40
C THR A 177 11.59 -4.87 -9.10
N PRO A 178 10.75 -5.31 -10.05
CA PRO A 178 9.77 -4.44 -10.69
C PRO A 178 8.74 -3.90 -9.68
N ILE A 179 8.32 -4.67 -8.68
CA ILE A 179 7.38 -4.22 -7.64
C ILE A 179 8.00 -3.08 -6.84
N MET A 180 9.21 -3.24 -6.32
CA MET A 180 9.86 -2.20 -5.51
C MET A 180 10.23 -0.96 -6.33
N SER A 181 10.61 -1.13 -7.61
CA SER A 181 10.82 0.00 -8.52
C SER A 181 9.52 0.79 -8.74
N ARG A 182 8.40 0.11 -8.92
CA ARG A 182 7.09 0.77 -9.07
C ARG A 182 6.63 1.44 -7.76
N ALA A 183 6.87 0.82 -6.61
CA ALA A 183 6.58 1.41 -5.29
C ALA A 183 7.41 2.68 -5.03
N ARG A 184 8.69 2.69 -5.44
CA ARG A 184 9.54 3.89 -5.42
C ARG A 184 8.93 4.99 -6.30
N ALA A 185 8.60 4.68 -7.56
CA ALA A 185 8.02 5.64 -8.49
C ALA A 185 6.66 6.17 -8.02
N PHE A 186 5.83 5.34 -7.36
CA PHE A 186 4.58 5.78 -6.71
C PHE A 186 4.86 6.83 -5.62
N GLY A 187 5.88 6.63 -4.81
CA GLY A 187 6.32 7.61 -3.82
C GLY A 187 6.84 8.90 -4.46
N GLU A 188 7.72 8.78 -5.47
CA GLU A 188 8.26 9.90 -6.23
C GLU A 188 7.16 10.70 -6.94
N SER A 189 6.07 10.07 -7.32
CA SER A 189 4.88 10.73 -7.88
C SER A 189 4.34 11.85 -7.00
N ARG A 190 4.56 11.78 -5.68
CA ARG A 190 4.11 12.85 -4.76
C ARG A 190 4.98 14.10 -4.86
N MET A 191 6.27 13.96 -5.20
CA MET A 191 7.16 15.10 -5.49
C MET A 191 6.88 15.68 -6.87
N VAL A 192 6.71 14.82 -7.89
CA VAL A 192 6.33 15.25 -9.24
C VAL A 192 5.00 15.99 -9.21
N CYS A 193 4.01 15.46 -8.51
CA CYS A 193 2.71 16.12 -8.32
C CYS A 193 2.82 17.44 -7.52
N GLY A 194 3.87 17.66 -6.75
CA GLY A 194 4.10 18.84 -5.96
C GLY A 194 3.33 18.93 -4.65
N VAL A 195 2.84 17.81 -4.15
CA VAL A 195 1.99 17.75 -2.95
C VAL A 195 2.73 17.29 -1.70
N HIS A 196 3.95 16.76 -1.85
CA HIS A 196 4.82 16.39 -0.74
C HIS A 196 6.28 16.78 -0.99
N ASN A 197 6.95 17.21 0.07
CA ASN A 197 8.39 17.43 0.08
C ASN A 197 9.16 16.09 0.02
N MET A 198 10.39 16.12 -0.50
CA MET A 198 11.26 14.96 -0.60
C MET A 198 11.47 14.26 0.75
N SER A 199 11.75 15.02 1.81
CA SER A 199 11.93 14.46 3.14
C SER A 199 10.67 13.79 3.68
N ALA A 200 9.48 14.30 3.35
CA ALA A 200 8.21 13.67 3.73
C ALA A 200 7.99 12.34 2.99
N VAL A 201 8.41 12.25 1.73
CA VAL A 201 8.40 11.03 0.92
C VAL A 201 9.33 9.98 1.52
N HIS A 202 10.60 10.34 1.79
CA HIS A 202 11.59 9.41 2.36
C HIS A 202 11.17 8.90 3.74
N MET A 203 10.62 9.79 4.58
CA MET A 203 10.13 9.35 5.89
C MET A 203 8.82 8.58 5.81
N GLY A 204 8.05 8.75 4.75
CA GLY A 204 6.95 7.85 4.41
C GLY A 204 7.44 6.43 4.12
N TRP A 205 8.52 6.27 3.33
CA TRP A 205 9.14 4.96 3.07
C TRP A 205 9.69 4.32 4.36
N ALA A 206 10.42 5.09 5.17
CA ALA A 206 10.90 4.62 6.47
C ALA A 206 9.74 4.17 7.37
N ASN A 207 8.68 4.97 7.44
CA ASN A 207 7.48 4.67 8.22
C ASN A 207 6.76 3.41 7.74
N GLY A 208 6.67 3.22 6.42
CA GLY A 208 6.13 2.00 5.80
C GLY A 208 6.97 0.76 6.12
N SER A 209 8.30 0.88 6.13
CA SER A 209 9.21 -0.21 6.51
C SER A 209 9.06 -0.60 7.99
N ILE A 210 8.96 0.40 8.87
CA ILE A 210 8.70 0.21 10.30
C ILE A 210 7.35 -0.49 10.50
N LEU A 211 6.31 -0.03 9.81
CA LEU A 211 4.98 -0.64 9.86
C LEU A 211 5.02 -2.11 9.47
N VAL A 212 5.60 -2.45 8.32
CA VAL A 212 5.67 -3.85 7.83
C VAL A 212 6.43 -4.73 8.81
N ALA A 213 7.56 -4.25 9.34
CA ALA A 213 8.33 -4.98 10.37
C ALA A 213 7.48 -5.25 11.63
N THR A 214 6.68 -4.27 12.07
CA THR A 214 5.81 -4.42 13.24
C THR A 214 4.66 -5.39 12.98
N LEU A 215 4.06 -5.34 11.77
CA LEU A 215 2.99 -6.25 11.36
C LEU A 215 3.42 -7.72 11.42
N HIS A 216 4.66 -8.04 11.05
CA HIS A 216 5.20 -9.40 11.15
C HIS A 216 5.24 -9.95 12.59
N GLY A 217 5.19 -9.10 13.61
CA GLY A 217 4.99 -9.49 15.01
C GLY A 217 3.60 -10.02 15.33
N LYS A 218 2.61 -9.87 14.44
CA LYS A 218 1.20 -10.24 14.69
C LYS A 218 0.83 -11.56 14.01
N ASP A 219 0.35 -12.53 14.79
CA ASP A 219 -0.05 -13.85 14.27
C ASP A 219 -1.17 -13.74 13.23
N ALA A 220 -2.17 -12.87 13.48
CA ALA A 220 -3.27 -12.65 12.56
C ALA A 220 -2.78 -12.13 11.19
N PHE A 221 -1.82 -11.20 11.19
CA PHE A 221 -1.22 -10.68 9.96
C PHE A 221 -0.46 -11.77 9.19
N ARG A 222 0.40 -12.54 9.88
CA ARG A 222 1.17 -13.63 9.23
C ARG A 222 0.27 -14.68 8.61
N LYS A 223 -0.82 -15.06 9.29
CA LYS A 223 -1.81 -16.00 8.79
C LYS A 223 -2.51 -15.48 7.53
N ASP A 224 -2.96 -14.22 7.54
CA ASP A 224 -3.62 -13.60 6.40
C ASP A 224 -2.65 -13.46 5.23
N LEU A 225 -1.40 -13.07 5.49
CA LEU A 225 -0.34 -12.93 4.48
C LEU A 225 -0.05 -14.25 3.77
N GLU A 226 0.02 -15.37 4.51
CA GLU A 226 0.24 -16.68 3.91
C GLU A 226 -0.93 -17.10 2.99
N ALA A 227 -2.15 -16.80 3.39
CA ALA A 227 -3.33 -17.02 2.55
C ALA A 227 -3.33 -16.17 1.28
N VAL A 228 -2.80 -14.94 1.37
CA VAL A 228 -2.64 -14.02 0.23
C VAL A 228 -1.54 -14.50 -0.72
N LYS A 229 -0.42 -15.02 -0.23
CA LYS A 229 0.63 -15.61 -1.08
C LYS A 229 0.06 -16.70 -1.99
N GLN A 230 -0.74 -17.59 -1.43
CA GLN A 230 -1.41 -18.66 -2.19
C GLN A 230 -2.40 -18.12 -3.21
N GLU A 231 -3.22 -17.12 -2.82
CA GLU A 231 -4.21 -16.49 -3.71
C GLU A 231 -3.54 -15.79 -4.90
N VAL A 232 -2.53 -14.94 -4.64
CA VAL A 232 -1.82 -14.21 -5.71
C VAL A 232 -1.08 -15.17 -6.64
N ALA A 233 -0.46 -16.24 -6.11
CA ALA A 233 0.18 -17.26 -6.93
C ALA A 233 -0.83 -17.96 -7.86
N ALA A 234 -2.06 -18.22 -7.40
CA ALA A 234 -3.12 -18.80 -8.21
C ALA A 234 -3.61 -17.79 -9.28
N VAL A 235 -3.87 -16.55 -8.91
CA VAL A 235 -4.29 -15.50 -9.85
C VAL A 235 -3.26 -15.28 -10.95
N ARG A 236 -1.97 -15.21 -10.62
CA ARG A 236 -0.89 -15.04 -11.61
C ARG A 236 -0.76 -16.18 -12.61
N LYS A 237 -1.26 -17.38 -12.29
CA LYS A 237 -1.29 -18.53 -13.22
C LYS A 237 -2.47 -18.51 -14.16
N THR A 238 -3.59 -17.90 -13.76
CA THR A 238 -4.86 -18.01 -14.47
C THR A 238 -5.36 -16.70 -15.08
N ALA A 239 -4.94 -15.56 -14.56
CA ALA A 239 -5.34 -14.26 -15.10
C ALA A 239 -4.67 -13.98 -16.45
N PRO A 240 -5.31 -13.21 -17.33
CA PRO A 240 -4.67 -12.72 -18.54
C PRO A 240 -3.40 -11.94 -18.24
N ALA A 241 -2.39 -12.09 -19.08
CA ALA A 241 -1.17 -11.27 -18.97
C ALA A 241 -1.52 -9.79 -19.15
N PRO A 242 -0.87 -8.89 -18.39
CA PRO A 242 -1.04 -7.45 -18.59
C PRO A 242 -0.64 -7.02 -20.00
N ASP A 243 -1.21 -5.90 -20.46
CA ASP A 243 -0.86 -5.30 -21.76
C ASP A 243 0.64 -4.97 -21.83
N ALA A 244 1.34 -5.66 -22.74
CA ALA A 244 2.80 -5.56 -22.85
C ALA A 244 3.27 -4.15 -23.24
N ALA A 245 2.53 -3.44 -24.11
CA ALA A 245 2.90 -2.10 -24.55
C ALA A 245 2.74 -1.08 -23.42
N LYS A 246 1.65 -1.17 -22.65
CA LYS A 246 1.45 -0.36 -21.45
C LYS A 246 2.55 -0.61 -20.41
N CYS A 247 2.89 -1.87 -20.19
CA CYS A 247 3.90 -2.22 -19.20
C CYS A 247 5.31 -1.77 -19.61
N ALA A 248 5.63 -1.81 -20.90
CA ALA A 248 6.89 -1.26 -21.42
C ALA A 248 6.95 0.27 -21.21
N ALA A 249 5.90 1.00 -21.57
CA ALA A 249 5.84 2.45 -21.37
C ALA A 249 5.91 2.84 -19.87
N GLU A 250 5.23 2.09 -18.97
CA GLU A 250 5.35 2.30 -17.53
C GLU A 250 6.79 2.05 -17.05
N ALA A 251 7.42 0.96 -17.51
CA ALA A 251 8.79 0.61 -17.12
C ALA A 251 9.80 1.71 -17.49
N GLU A 252 9.65 2.37 -18.65
CA GLU A 252 10.49 3.50 -19.05
C GLU A 252 10.35 4.70 -18.10
N LEU A 253 9.13 5.00 -17.65
CA LEU A 253 8.89 6.08 -16.69
C LEU A 253 9.44 5.74 -15.30
N VAL A 254 9.26 4.48 -14.88
CA VAL A 254 9.71 3.97 -13.58
C VAL A 254 11.25 3.88 -13.51
N ALA A 255 11.94 3.58 -14.61
CA ALA A 255 13.40 3.49 -14.65
C ALA A 255 14.09 4.83 -14.39
N LYS A 256 13.45 5.95 -14.72
CA LYS A 256 14.02 7.30 -14.54
C LYS A 256 13.84 7.76 -13.10
N SER A 257 14.94 7.80 -12.34
CA SER A 257 14.95 8.43 -11.01
C SER A 257 14.79 9.94 -11.12
N LEU A 258 14.23 10.55 -10.06
CA LEU A 258 14.17 12.02 -9.91
C LEU A 258 15.48 12.63 -9.39
N TYR A 259 16.42 11.80 -8.91
CA TYR A 259 17.68 12.18 -8.26
C TYR A 259 18.86 12.07 -9.23
#